data_b84d2cea13f6030b9342d10970a142f6
#
_entry.id   b84d2cea13f6030b9342d10970a142f6
#
_cell.length_a   1.000
_cell.length_b   1.000
_cell.length_c   1.000
_cell.angle_alpha   90.00
_cell.angle_beta   90.00
_cell.angle_gamma   90.00
#
_symmetry.space_group_name_H-M   'P 1'
#
loop_
_entity.id
_entity.type
_entity.pdbx_description
1 polymer ?
#
loop_
_entity_poly.entity_id
_entity_poly.type
_entity_poly.pdbx_seq_one_letter_code
_entity_poly.pdbx_strand_id
1 'polypeptide(L)'
;MVRLLISTGEVSGDLQGSLLIEALHRQASLRGLDLEVLALGGSRMQAAGAELLADTAPMGAIGLWEALPLVMPTLKLQARVDQVLRRRPPDGVVLIDYMGANVRLGNSLRRRLPSVPITYYIAPQEWAWRIGDGGTTQLLKFTDRILAIFPEEASFYASRGADVTWVGHPLLDSVANRPDRAAARARLSLPPEGRLLLLFPASRPQELKYLMPVLVQAAARLQARDPSLDVMVPAGLASFEQPLKQALAAAGVRASVVSAAEADTLKPWLFAAADLALGKSGTVNVELALHGVPQVVGYRVSRVTAWVARHLLRFQVKHISPVNLLLDERLVPELLQDAFDADHLVEFAAPLLDDPQAREAMLSGYQRLKERLGEPGVTDRAACAILDQLSPTPTAL
;
A
#
# COMPACT_ATOMS: atom_id res chain seq x y z
N MET A 1 -2.42 -2.03 -32.65
CA MET A 1 -3.09 -1.71 -31.36
C MET A 1 -2.96 -2.93 -30.45
N VAL A 2 -2.34 -2.77 -29.32
CA VAL A 2 -2.18 -3.80 -28.25
C VAL A 2 -3.19 -3.52 -27.16
N ARG A 3 -3.90 -4.54 -26.71
CA ARG A 3 -4.91 -4.39 -25.64
C ARG A 3 -4.50 -5.14 -24.38
N LEU A 4 -4.43 -4.45 -23.25
CA LEU A 4 -4.17 -5.02 -21.94
C LEU A 4 -5.43 -4.99 -21.07
N LEU A 5 -5.64 -6.07 -20.30
CA LEU A 5 -6.59 -6.07 -19.18
C LEU A 5 -5.80 -5.98 -17.88
N ILE A 6 -6.08 -4.96 -17.07
CA ILE A 6 -5.46 -4.80 -15.74
C ILE A 6 -6.54 -4.93 -14.66
N SER A 7 -6.31 -5.78 -13.65
CA SER A 7 -7.29 -6.07 -12.61
C SER A 7 -6.72 -5.93 -11.22
N THR A 8 -7.46 -5.21 -10.36
CA THR A 8 -7.27 -5.16 -8.92
C THR A 8 -8.63 -5.11 -8.21
N GLY A 9 -8.65 -5.33 -6.90
CA GLY A 9 -9.86 -5.25 -6.07
C GLY A 9 -9.66 -4.45 -4.79
N GLU A 10 -8.60 -3.62 -4.72
CA GLU A 10 -8.29 -2.81 -3.53
C GLU A 10 -7.88 -1.39 -3.92
N VAL A 11 -8.06 -0.44 -2.97
CA VAL A 11 -7.69 0.96 -3.16
C VAL A 11 -6.18 1.13 -3.38
N SER A 12 -5.37 0.33 -2.68
CA SER A 12 -3.91 0.28 -2.88
C SER A 12 -3.55 -0.22 -4.28
N GLY A 13 -4.24 -1.24 -4.75
CA GLY A 13 -4.06 -1.78 -6.09
C GLY A 13 -4.50 -0.80 -7.19
N ASP A 14 -5.54 0.01 -6.97
CA ASP A 14 -5.94 1.08 -7.88
C ASP A 14 -4.83 2.14 -8.04
N LEU A 15 -4.17 2.52 -6.95
CA LEU A 15 -3.01 3.41 -6.99
C LEU A 15 -1.84 2.77 -7.76
N GLN A 16 -1.49 1.52 -7.45
CA GLN A 16 -0.38 0.84 -8.13
C GLN A 16 -0.69 0.60 -9.62
N GLY A 17 -1.95 0.26 -9.92
CA GLY A 17 -2.44 0.12 -11.29
C GLY A 17 -2.37 1.42 -12.08
N SER A 18 -2.71 2.56 -11.49
CA SER A 18 -2.61 3.85 -12.17
C SER A 18 -1.18 4.21 -12.52
N LEU A 19 -0.23 4.03 -11.61
CA LEU A 19 1.19 4.27 -11.86
C LEU A 19 1.75 3.34 -12.95
N LEU A 20 1.34 2.07 -12.94
CA LEU A 20 1.71 1.11 -13.98
C LEU A 20 1.13 1.50 -15.34
N ILE A 21 -0.13 1.96 -15.41
CA ILE A 21 -0.79 2.39 -16.66
C ILE A 21 -0.07 3.58 -17.27
N GLU A 22 0.29 4.58 -16.46
CA GLU A 22 1.09 5.72 -16.91
C GLU A 22 2.44 5.27 -17.50
N ALA A 23 3.13 4.34 -16.82
CA ALA A 23 4.38 3.78 -17.31
C ALA A 23 4.20 2.97 -18.60
N LEU A 24 3.13 2.18 -18.70
CA LEU A 24 2.80 1.42 -19.90
C LEU A 24 2.54 2.35 -21.11
N HIS A 25 1.81 3.44 -20.92
CA HIS A 25 1.60 4.42 -21.99
C HIS A 25 2.91 5.09 -22.42
N ARG A 26 3.79 5.48 -21.47
CA ARG A 26 5.12 6.03 -21.77
C ARG A 26 5.96 5.04 -22.57
N GLN A 27 6.07 3.80 -22.10
CA GLN A 27 6.89 2.77 -22.73
C GLN A 27 6.32 2.31 -24.07
N ALA A 28 5.01 2.23 -24.22
CA ALA A 28 4.35 1.94 -25.50
C ALA A 28 4.62 3.05 -26.52
N SER A 29 4.51 4.31 -26.12
CA SER A 29 4.83 5.47 -26.96
C SER A 29 6.27 5.43 -27.47
N LEU A 30 7.24 5.14 -26.60
CA LEU A 30 8.65 5.02 -26.95
C LEU A 30 8.91 3.89 -27.95
N ARG A 31 8.08 2.87 -27.99
CA ARG A 31 8.14 1.71 -28.89
C ARG A 31 7.28 1.87 -30.14
N GLY A 32 6.57 2.99 -30.29
CA GLY A 32 5.62 3.23 -31.38
C GLY A 32 4.41 2.28 -31.35
N LEU A 33 4.05 1.75 -30.18
CA LEU A 33 2.91 0.87 -29.98
C LEU A 33 1.65 1.68 -29.62
N ASP A 34 0.55 1.38 -30.31
CA ASP A 34 -0.77 1.86 -29.93
C ASP A 34 -1.34 0.95 -28.85
N LEU A 35 -1.54 1.49 -27.62
CA LEU A 35 -1.92 0.75 -26.42
C LEU A 35 -3.32 1.14 -25.96
N GLU A 36 -4.18 0.15 -25.79
CA GLU A 36 -5.49 0.23 -25.15
C GLU A 36 -5.44 -0.52 -23.81
N VAL A 37 -5.88 0.12 -22.73
CA VAL A 37 -5.94 -0.49 -21.40
C VAL A 37 -7.39 -0.59 -20.93
N LEU A 38 -7.85 -1.80 -20.68
CA LEU A 38 -9.12 -2.12 -20.01
C LEU A 38 -8.84 -2.36 -18.54
N ALA A 39 -9.63 -1.79 -17.63
CA ALA A 39 -9.38 -1.89 -16.20
C ALA A 39 -10.57 -2.44 -15.41
N LEU A 40 -10.26 -3.31 -14.46
CA LEU A 40 -11.05 -3.63 -13.28
C LEU A 40 -10.30 -3.01 -12.08
N GLY A 41 -10.73 -1.83 -11.62
CA GLY A 41 -10.00 -1.04 -10.64
C GLY A 41 -10.84 0.12 -10.16
N GLY A 42 -10.27 1.31 -10.04
CA GLY A 42 -10.95 2.50 -9.58
C GLY A 42 -10.68 3.74 -10.41
N SER A 43 -11.06 4.88 -9.86
CA SER A 43 -10.98 6.18 -10.53
C SER A 43 -9.54 6.62 -10.86
N ARG A 44 -8.52 6.14 -10.12
CA ARG A 44 -7.12 6.47 -10.42
C ARG A 44 -6.64 5.79 -11.69
N MET A 45 -6.96 4.50 -11.89
CA MET A 45 -6.65 3.80 -13.13
C MET A 45 -7.37 4.44 -14.32
N GLN A 46 -8.63 4.89 -14.13
CA GLN A 46 -9.37 5.62 -15.16
C GLN A 46 -8.69 6.96 -15.51
N ALA A 47 -8.27 7.72 -14.51
CA ALA A 47 -7.56 8.98 -14.71
C ALA A 47 -6.19 8.80 -15.40
N ALA A 48 -5.55 7.65 -15.21
CA ALA A 48 -4.29 7.25 -15.88
C ALA A 48 -4.48 6.81 -17.34
N GLY A 49 -5.70 6.82 -17.87
CA GLY A 49 -6.01 6.53 -19.28
C GLY A 49 -6.60 5.15 -19.57
N ALA A 50 -7.01 4.39 -18.56
CA ALA A 50 -7.71 3.13 -18.78
C ALA A 50 -9.22 3.31 -19.01
N GLU A 51 -9.80 2.45 -19.84
CA GLU A 51 -11.26 2.26 -19.92
C GLU A 51 -11.70 1.41 -18.73
N LEU A 52 -12.43 2.01 -17.79
CA LEU A 52 -12.91 1.31 -16.60
C LEU A 52 -14.12 0.44 -16.96
N LEU A 53 -13.94 -0.88 -16.90
CA LEU A 53 -15.03 -1.85 -17.12
C LEU A 53 -15.90 -1.96 -15.87
N ALA A 54 -15.30 -1.83 -14.70
CA ALA A 54 -15.97 -1.84 -13.41
C ALA A 54 -15.11 -1.21 -12.31
N ASP A 55 -15.77 -0.51 -11.37
CA ASP A 55 -15.13 -0.07 -10.14
C ASP A 55 -15.10 -1.22 -9.12
N THR A 56 -13.91 -1.80 -8.95
CA THR A 56 -13.66 -2.92 -8.04
C THR A 56 -12.81 -2.49 -6.84
N ALA A 57 -12.29 -1.27 -6.81
CA ALA A 57 -11.43 -0.77 -5.73
C ALA A 57 -12.08 -0.83 -4.33
N PRO A 58 -13.40 -0.57 -4.15
CA PRO A 58 -14.04 -0.69 -2.84
C PRO A 58 -14.24 -2.13 -2.35
N MET A 59 -14.11 -3.14 -3.22
CA MET A 59 -14.47 -4.54 -2.89
C MET A 59 -13.55 -5.17 -1.85
N GLY A 60 -12.28 -4.77 -1.79
CA GLY A 60 -11.29 -5.28 -0.83
C GLY A 60 -11.51 -4.82 0.62
N ALA A 61 -12.32 -3.80 0.83
CA ALA A 61 -12.59 -3.25 2.16
C ALA A 61 -13.69 -4.00 2.94
N ILE A 62 -14.31 -5.04 2.35
CA ILE A 62 -15.54 -5.67 2.84
C ILE A 62 -15.20 -6.95 3.60
N GLY A 63 -15.67 -7.05 4.85
CA GLY A 63 -15.54 -8.26 5.66
C GLY A 63 -16.41 -9.42 5.13
N LEU A 64 -16.12 -10.64 5.61
CA LEU A 64 -16.74 -11.89 5.09
C LEU A 64 -18.27 -11.88 5.18
N TRP A 65 -18.84 -11.29 6.23
CA TRP A 65 -20.29 -11.18 6.46
C TRP A 65 -20.95 -10.05 5.66
N GLU A 66 -20.20 -8.98 5.42
CA GLU A 66 -20.65 -7.82 4.63
C GLU A 66 -20.58 -8.12 3.12
N ALA A 67 -19.87 -9.16 2.71
CA ALA A 67 -19.76 -9.60 1.32
C ALA A 67 -20.99 -10.38 0.81
N LEU A 68 -21.81 -10.97 1.69
CA LEU A 68 -22.98 -11.77 1.33
C LEU A 68 -23.99 -11.03 0.41
N PRO A 69 -24.39 -9.77 0.69
CA PRO A 69 -25.29 -9.03 -0.20
C PRO A 69 -24.68 -8.70 -1.57
N LEU A 70 -23.36 -8.74 -1.69
CA LEU A 70 -22.62 -8.37 -2.90
C LEU A 70 -22.37 -9.54 -3.86
N VAL A 71 -22.74 -10.76 -3.48
CA VAL A 71 -22.54 -11.96 -4.32
C VAL A 71 -23.26 -11.82 -5.66
N MET A 72 -24.54 -11.44 -5.66
CA MET A 72 -25.31 -11.27 -6.88
C MET A 72 -24.85 -10.11 -7.76
N PRO A 73 -24.56 -8.90 -7.22
CA PRO A 73 -23.91 -7.83 -7.98
C PRO A 73 -22.58 -8.27 -8.60
N THR A 74 -21.74 -8.98 -7.85
CA THR A 74 -20.45 -9.49 -8.33
C THR A 74 -20.61 -10.47 -9.50
N LEU A 75 -21.58 -11.38 -9.43
CA LEU A 75 -21.84 -12.32 -10.53
C LEU A 75 -22.35 -11.62 -11.81
N LYS A 76 -23.22 -10.61 -11.66
CA LYS A 76 -23.67 -9.78 -12.79
C LYS A 76 -22.50 -9.01 -13.42
N LEU A 77 -21.64 -8.47 -12.57
CA LEU A 77 -20.42 -7.77 -13.00
C LEU A 77 -19.49 -8.70 -13.79
N GLN A 78 -19.23 -9.91 -13.26
CA GLN A 78 -18.42 -10.91 -13.95
C GLN A 78 -19.01 -11.28 -15.32
N ALA A 79 -20.33 -11.49 -15.40
CA ALA A 79 -20.98 -11.79 -16.67
C ALA A 79 -20.84 -10.65 -17.70
N ARG A 80 -20.93 -9.39 -17.23
CA ARG A 80 -20.72 -8.21 -18.09
C ARG A 80 -19.27 -8.10 -18.57
N VAL A 81 -18.32 -8.26 -17.67
CA VAL A 81 -16.88 -8.28 -18.01
C VAL A 81 -16.57 -9.40 -19.01
N ASP A 82 -17.08 -10.59 -18.76
CA ASP A 82 -16.96 -11.73 -19.67
C ASP A 82 -17.49 -11.43 -21.08
N GLN A 83 -18.62 -10.72 -21.17
CA GLN A 83 -19.20 -10.33 -22.46
C GLN A 83 -18.30 -9.32 -23.20
N VAL A 84 -17.73 -8.36 -22.50
CA VAL A 84 -16.78 -7.38 -23.08
C VAL A 84 -15.53 -8.10 -23.57
N LEU A 85 -14.92 -8.97 -22.75
CA LEU A 85 -13.69 -9.69 -23.10
C LEU A 85 -13.87 -10.70 -24.25
N ARG A 86 -15.09 -11.21 -24.46
CA ARG A 86 -15.39 -12.01 -25.66
C ARG A 86 -15.41 -11.19 -26.97
N ARG A 87 -15.87 -9.93 -26.89
CA ARG A 87 -15.94 -9.02 -28.05
C ARG A 87 -14.62 -8.32 -28.31
N ARG A 88 -13.88 -8.06 -27.27
CA ARG A 88 -12.61 -7.33 -27.28
C ARG A 88 -11.58 -8.12 -26.42
N PRO A 89 -11.07 -9.26 -26.93
CA PRO A 89 -10.10 -10.06 -26.18
C PRO A 89 -8.82 -9.26 -25.93
N PRO A 90 -8.23 -9.35 -24.74
CA PRO A 90 -6.94 -8.72 -24.45
C PRO A 90 -5.81 -9.55 -25.08
N ASP A 91 -4.72 -8.87 -25.45
CA ASP A 91 -3.47 -9.48 -25.86
C ASP A 91 -2.61 -9.90 -24.67
N GLY A 92 -2.85 -9.31 -23.50
CA GLY A 92 -2.23 -9.66 -22.23
C GLY A 92 -3.06 -9.24 -21.02
N VAL A 93 -2.80 -9.88 -19.89
CA VAL A 93 -3.50 -9.63 -18.63
C VAL A 93 -2.50 -9.33 -17.52
N VAL A 94 -2.78 -8.30 -16.73
CA VAL A 94 -2.02 -7.97 -15.52
C VAL A 94 -2.94 -8.04 -14.31
N LEU A 95 -2.61 -8.88 -13.34
CA LEU A 95 -3.32 -9.00 -12.08
C LEU A 95 -2.47 -8.35 -10.98
N ILE A 96 -3.08 -7.42 -10.24
CA ILE A 96 -2.38 -6.64 -9.21
C ILE A 96 -2.96 -6.99 -7.85
N ASP A 97 -2.10 -7.47 -6.91
CA ASP A 97 -2.48 -7.75 -5.52
C ASP A 97 -3.77 -8.58 -5.40
N TYR A 98 -4.56 -8.41 -4.38
CA TYR A 98 -5.93 -8.91 -4.18
C TYR A 98 -6.21 -10.35 -4.65
N MET A 99 -5.81 -11.30 -3.85
CA MET A 99 -5.87 -12.73 -4.15
C MET A 99 -7.27 -13.25 -4.50
N GLY A 100 -8.29 -12.85 -3.75
CA GLY A 100 -9.63 -13.46 -3.83
C GLY A 100 -10.30 -13.38 -5.20
N ALA A 101 -10.44 -12.18 -5.76
CA ALA A 101 -11.08 -11.98 -7.07
C ALA A 101 -10.11 -12.30 -8.22
N ASN A 102 -8.83 -11.95 -8.09
CA ASN A 102 -7.83 -12.16 -9.12
C ASN A 102 -7.56 -13.64 -9.38
N VAL A 103 -7.57 -14.50 -8.35
CA VAL A 103 -7.44 -15.97 -8.54
C VAL A 103 -8.63 -16.53 -9.34
N ARG A 104 -9.86 -16.07 -9.04
CA ARG A 104 -11.04 -16.49 -9.80
C ARG A 104 -10.98 -16.02 -11.24
N LEU A 105 -10.63 -14.75 -11.44
CA LEU A 105 -10.50 -14.15 -12.77
C LEU A 105 -9.40 -14.84 -13.57
N GLY A 106 -8.20 -15.01 -13.01
CA GLY A 106 -7.07 -15.67 -13.66
C GLY A 106 -7.39 -17.09 -14.11
N ASN A 107 -8.01 -17.90 -13.21
CA ASN A 107 -8.46 -19.25 -13.56
C ASN A 107 -9.53 -19.24 -14.69
N SER A 108 -10.43 -18.27 -14.71
CA SER A 108 -11.45 -18.12 -15.74
C SER A 108 -10.82 -17.74 -17.09
N LEU A 109 -9.90 -16.76 -17.07
CA LEU A 109 -9.19 -16.30 -18.25
C LEU A 109 -8.29 -17.39 -18.84
N ARG A 110 -7.53 -18.11 -18.02
CA ARG A 110 -6.68 -19.22 -18.50
C ARG A 110 -7.46 -20.30 -19.22
N ARG A 111 -8.68 -20.62 -18.77
CA ARG A 111 -9.53 -21.61 -19.44
C ARG A 111 -10.11 -21.12 -20.77
N ARG A 112 -10.37 -19.81 -20.89
CA ARG A 112 -11.05 -19.22 -22.06
C ARG A 112 -10.07 -18.67 -23.09
N LEU A 113 -8.95 -18.17 -22.65
CA LEU A 113 -7.91 -17.53 -23.43
C LEU A 113 -6.55 -18.17 -23.08
N PRO A 114 -6.34 -19.45 -23.40
CA PRO A 114 -5.17 -20.22 -22.93
C PRO A 114 -3.83 -19.67 -23.42
N SER A 115 -3.80 -18.98 -24.54
CA SER A 115 -2.61 -18.40 -25.17
C SER A 115 -2.30 -16.97 -24.71
N VAL A 116 -3.24 -16.30 -24.05
CA VAL A 116 -3.03 -14.91 -23.57
C VAL A 116 -2.12 -14.92 -22.34
N PRO A 117 -0.99 -14.21 -22.35
CA PRO A 117 -0.08 -14.15 -21.24
C PRO A 117 -0.72 -13.43 -20.04
N ILE A 118 -0.54 -14.01 -18.85
CA ILE A 118 -1.01 -13.48 -17.58
C ILE A 118 0.18 -13.16 -16.70
N THR A 119 0.40 -11.89 -16.44
CA THR A 119 1.41 -11.40 -15.49
C THR A 119 0.76 -11.08 -14.15
N TYR A 120 1.38 -11.52 -13.07
CA TYR A 120 1.00 -11.11 -11.72
C TYR A 120 1.99 -10.06 -11.20
N TYR A 121 1.51 -8.85 -10.95
CA TYR A 121 2.29 -7.74 -10.39
C TYR A 121 1.90 -7.52 -8.94
N ILE A 122 2.87 -7.41 -8.04
CA ILE A 122 2.65 -7.33 -6.59
C ILE A 122 1.88 -8.58 -6.13
N ALA A 123 2.54 -9.75 -6.21
CA ALA A 123 1.91 -11.00 -5.84
C ALA A 123 1.61 -11.06 -4.32
N PRO A 124 0.63 -11.87 -3.91
CA PRO A 124 0.29 -12.02 -2.49
C PRO A 124 1.52 -12.37 -1.64
N GLN A 125 1.65 -11.73 -0.47
CA GLN A 125 2.84 -11.84 0.38
C GLN A 125 2.82 -13.13 1.24
N GLU A 126 2.55 -14.28 0.62
CA GLU A 126 2.56 -15.59 1.30
C GLU A 126 3.97 -16.01 1.80
N TRP A 127 5.01 -15.38 1.27
CA TRP A 127 6.38 -15.53 1.75
C TRP A 127 6.56 -14.97 3.18
N ALA A 128 5.81 -13.91 3.52
CA ALA A 128 5.85 -13.25 4.84
C ALA A 128 4.86 -13.88 5.83
N TRP A 129 3.71 -14.34 5.34
CA TRP A 129 2.59 -14.79 6.17
C TRP A 129 2.06 -16.14 5.66
N ARG A 130 2.66 -17.25 6.10
CA ARG A 130 2.22 -18.59 5.68
C ARG A 130 0.93 -19.01 6.37
N ILE A 131 -0.16 -19.06 5.61
CA ILE A 131 -1.41 -19.74 5.98
C ILE A 131 -1.66 -20.88 4.98
N GLY A 132 -0.73 -21.86 4.91
CA GLY A 132 -0.80 -22.97 3.95
C GLY A 132 -0.28 -22.61 2.54
N ASP A 133 -0.14 -23.61 1.66
CA ASP A 133 0.40 -23.43 0.29
C ASP A 133 -0.70 -23.37 -0.79
N GLY A 134 -1.96 -23.34 -0.39
CA GLY A 134 -3.10 -23.45 -1.33
C GLY A 134 -3.24 -22.27 -2.30
N GLY A 135 -2.98 -21.07 -1.83
CA GLY A 135 -3.08 -19.85 -2.63
C GLY A 135 -2.00 -19.75 -3.68
N THR A 136 -0.74 -19.94 -3.29
CA THR A 136 0.42 -19.96 -4.19
C THR A 136 0.24 -20.99 -5.30
N THR A 137 -0.16 -22.21 -4.94
CA THR A 137 -0.37 -23.30 -5.92
C THR A 137 -1.47 -22.96 -6.93
N GLN A 138 -2.52 -22.24 -6.50
CA GLN A 138 -3.57 -21.80 -7.42
C GLN A 138 -3.09 -20.69 -8.34
N LEU A 139 -2.35 -19.72 -7.81
CA LEU A 139 -1.79 -18.60 -8.56
C LEU A 139 -0.88 -19.09 -9.68
N LEU A 140 0.03 -20.02 -9.38
CA LEU A 140 0.99 -20.57 -10.34
C LEU A 140 0.33 -21.35 -11.50
N LYS A 141 -0.89 -21.84 -11.34
CA LYS A 141 -1.60 -22.57 -12.43
C LYS A 141 -2.04 -21.68 -13.61
N PHE A 142 -2.23 -20.40 -13.37
CA PHE A 142 -2.72 -19.50 -14.42
C PHE A 142 -1.75 -18.37 -14.77
N THR A 143 -0.74 -18.12 -13.94
CA THR A 143 0.24 -17.04 -14.12
C THR A 143 1.42 -17.51 -14.95
N ASP A 144 1.79 -16.75 -15.98
CA ASP A 144 2.97 -17.03 -16.79
C ASP A 144 4.21 -16.34 -16.26
N ARG A 145 4.05 -15.14 -15.67
CA ARG A 145 5.15 -14.35 -15.11
C ARG A 145 4.73 -13.61 -13.85
N ILE A 146 5.63 -13.54 -12.87
CA ILE A 146 5.46 -12.74 -11.66
C ILE A 146 6.45 -11.59 -11.68
N LEU A 147 5.95 -10.36 -11.51
CA LEU A 147 6.75 -9.17 -11.29
C LEU A 147 6.79 -8.89 -9.80
N ALA A 148 7.84 -9.39 -9.16
CA ALA A 148 8.03 -9.31 -7.72
C ALA A 148 8.55 -7.93 -7.29
N ILE A 149 8.04 -7.43 -6.17
CA ILE A 149 8.46 -6.13 -5.60
C ILE A 149 9.48 -6.28 -4.47
N PHE A 150 9.66 -7.50 -3.94
CA PHE A 150 10.64 -7.82 -2.92
C PHE A 150 11.58 -8.95 -3.38
N PRO A 151 12.86 -8.94 -2.96
CA PRO A 151 13.80 -10.04 -3.27
C PRO A 151 13.33 -11.39 -2.70
N GLU A 152 12.73 -11.37 -1.49
CA GLU A 152 12.19 -12.56 -0.83
C GLU A 152 11.00 -13.13 -1.59
N GLU A 153 10.12 -12.26 -2.09
CA GLU A 153 9.01 -12.63 -2.95
C GLU A 153 9.52 -13.31 -4.22
N ALA A 154 10.53 -12.72 -4.87
CA ALA A 154 11.14 -13.30 -6.06
C ALA A 154 11.71 -14.68 -5.79
N SER A 155 12.49 -14.84 -4.72
CA SER A 155 13.07 -16.11 -4.30
C SER A 155 12.00 -17.15 -3.96
N PHE A 156 10.94 -16.73 -3.27
CA PHE A 156 9.83 -17.59 -2.86
C PHE A 156 9.09 -18.19 -4.06
N TYR A 157 8.72 -17.38 -5.03
CA TYR A 157 7.98 -17.85 -6.22
C TYR A 157 8.90 -18.60 -7.19
N ALA A 158 10.15 -18.14 -7.38
CA ALA A 158 11.14 -18.83 -8.23
C ALA A 158 11.45 -20.24 -7.72
N SER A 159 11.57 -20.44 -6.40
CA SER A 159 11.79 -21.77 -5.80
C SER A 159 10.62 -22.73 -6.02
N ARG A 160 9.47 -22.24 -6.48
CA ARG A 160 8.28 -23.02 -6.82
C ARG A 160 8.05 -23.15 -8.33
N GLY A 161 9.06 -22.79 -9.13
CA GLY A 161 9.07 -22.95 -10.58
C GLY A 161 8.38 -21.84 -11.37
N ALA A 162 8.08 -20.68 -10.74
CA ALA A 162 7.56 -19.52 -11.45
C ALA A 162 8.64 -18.81 -12.28
N ASP A 163 8.25 -18.24 -13.44
CA ASP A 163 9.04 -17.21 -14.11
C ASP A 163 8.88 -15.90 -13.33
N VAL A 164 9.95 -15.41 -12.71
CA VAL A 164 9.92 -14.26 -11.83
C VAL A 164 10.93 -13.21 -12.28
N THR A 165 10.46 -11.97 -12.38
CA THR A 165 11.32 -10.80 -12.56
C THR A 165 11.19 -9.90 -11.32
N TRP A 166 12.29 -9.66 -10.61
CA TRP A 166 12.29 -8.67 -9.53
C TRP A 166 12.40 -7.26 -10.11
N VAL A 167 11.35 -6.46 -9.95
CA VAL A 167 11.27 -5.09 -10.49
C VAL A 167 11.57 -4.00 -9.45
N GLY A 168 11.59 -4.35 -8.16
CA GLY A 168 11.71 -3.43 -7.04
C GLY A 168 10.36 -2.93 -6.53
N HIS A 169 10.39 -2.15 -5.44
CA HIS A 169 9.15 -1.71 -4.79
C HIS A 169 8.66 -0.36 -5.38
N PRO A 170 7.40 -0.28 -5.86
CA PRO A 170 6.90 0.91 -6.59
C PRO A 170 6.86 2.20 -5.75
N LEU A 171 6.87 2.11 -4.43
CA LEU A 171 6.99 3.28 -3.56
C LEU A 171 8.31 4.05 -3.76
N LEU A 172 9.36 3.41 -4.32
CA LEU A 172 10.61 4.10 -4.65
C LEU A 172 10.40 5.20 -5.70
N ASP A 173 9.50 4.98 -6.65
CA ASP A 173 9.19 5.97 -7.69
C ASP A 173 8.46 7.18 -7.12
N SER A 174 7.64 6.98 -6.07
CA SER A 174 6.90 8.08 -5.42
C SER A 174 7.81 9.02 -4.63
N VAL A 175 8.98 8.53 -4.19
CA VAL A 175 9.94 9.31 -3.38
C VAL A 175 10.92 10.11 -4.24
N ALA A 176 11.09 9.74 -5.50
CA ALA A 176 12.06 10.38 -6.41
C ALA A 176 11.81 11.89 -6.58
N ASN A 177 10.55 12.32 -6.53
CA ASN A 177 10.12 13.71 -6.73
C ASN A 177 9.58 14.36 -5.44
N ARG A 178 10.16 14.01 -4.28
CA ARG A 178 9.71 14.61 -3.03
C ARG A 178 10.01 16.11 -2.98
N PRO A 179 9.10 16.95 -2.44
CA PRO A 179 9.37 18.36 -2.21
C PRO A 179 10.46 18.54 -1.13
N ASP A 180 11.15 19.67 -1.16
CA ASP A 180 12.01 20.05 -0.03
C ASP A 180 11.17 20.46 1.19
N ARG A 181 11.81 20.45 2.38
CA ARG A 181 11.13 20.73 3.65
C ARG A 181 10.57 22.15 3.71
N ALA A 182 11.28 23.15 3.19
CA ALA A 182 10.85 24.54 3.27
C ALA A 182 9.62 24.78 2.40
N ALA A 183 9.63 24.29 1.16
CA ALA A 183 8.47 24.33 0.28
C ALA A 183 7.27 23.55 0.86
N ALA A 184 7.54 22.40 1.50
CA ALA A 184 6.49 21.61 2.14
C ALA A 184 5.83 22.36 3.30
N ARG A 185 6.62 22.95 4.18
CA ARG A 185 6.09 23.75 5.30
C ARG A 185 5.29 24.95 4.83
N ALA A 186 5.79 25.68 3.82
CA ALA A 186 5.07 26.79 3.21
C ALA A 186 3.72 26.34 2.60
N ARG A 187 3.71 25.22 1.86
CA ARG A 187 2.49 24.64 1.25
C ARG A 187 1.45 24.25 2.27
N LEU A 188 1.88 23.76 3.45
CA LEU A 188 1.02 23.35 4.55
C LEU A 188 0.68 24.50 5.52
N SER A 189 1.10 25.73 5.24
CA SER A 189 0.92 26.90 6.11
C SER A 189 1.50 26.70 7.51
N LEU A 190 2.61 25.95 7.61
CA LEU A 190 3.36 25.72 8.85
C LEU A 190 4.47 26.80 9.01
N PRO A 191 4.85 27.16 10.24
CA PRO A 191 6.00 28.02 10.49
C PRO A 191 7.26 27.45 9.80
N PRO A 192 8.18 28.30 9.27
CA PRO A 192 9.40 27.84 8.62
C PRO A 192 10.24 26.93 9.53
N GLU A 193 10.32 27.26 10.80
CA GLU A 193 10.95 26.48 11.86
C GLU A 193 9.88 25.82 12.72
N GLY A 194 10.24 24.76 13.42
CA GLY A 194 9.35 23.99 14.28
C GLY A 194 9.26 22.53 13.87
N ARG A 195 8.57 21.78 14.67
CA ARG A 195 8.40 20.32 14.53
C ARG A 195 6.99 19.98 14.11
N LEU A 196 6.86 18.94 13.28
CA LEU A 196 5.57 18.42 12.84
C LEU A 196 5.43 16.95 13.20
N LEU A 197 4.38 16.64 13.96
CA LEU A 197 3.91 15.30 14.24
C LEU A 197 2.78 14.92 13.29
N LEU A 198 2.91 13.79 12.61
CA LEU A 198 1.83 13.19 11.84
C LEU A 198 1.16 12.06 12.64
N LEU A 199 -0.18 12.01 12.60
CA LEU A 199 -0.94 10.89 13.17
C LEU A 199 -1.65 10.12 12.07
N PHE A 200 -1.49 8.78 12.07
CA PHE A 200 -2.15 7.85 11.15
C PHE A 200 -3.00 6.84 11.94
N PRO A 201 -4.17 7.26 12.44
CA PRO A 201 -4.96 6.46 13.37
C PRO A 201 -5.66 5.28 12.74
N ALA A 202 -6.06 5.36 11.47
CA ALA A 202 -6.89 4.33 10.88
C ALA A 202 -6.97 4.40 9.35
N SER A 203 -7.19 3.23 8.75
CA SER A 203 -7.73 3.06 7.40
C SER A 203 -9.10 2.34 7.42
N ARG A 204 -9.50 1.81 8.59
CA ARG A 204 -10.76 1.09 8.80
C ARG A 204 -11.49 1.62 10.05
N PRO A 205 -12.85 1.57 10.10
CA PRO A 205 -13.61 2.07 11.24
C PRO A 205 -13.23 1.43 12.58
N GLN A 206 -12.91 0.14 12.58
CA GLN A 206 -12.49 -0.57 13.80
C GLN A 206 -11.15 -0.06 14.34
N GLU A 207 -10.19 0.22 13.44
CA GLU A 207 -8.90 0.80 13.82
C GLU A 207 -9.10 2.17 14.47
N LEU A 208 -9.95 3.03 13.87
CA LEU A 208 -10.25 4.34 14.42
C LEU A 208 -10.72 4.24 15.87
N LYS A 209 -11.63 3.31 16.16
CA LYS A 209 -12.18 3.10 17.52
C LYS A 209 -11.11 2.77 18.56
N TYR A 210 -10.13 1.93 18.20
CA TYR A 210 -9.17 1.40 19.16
C TYR A 210 -7.86 2.17 19.23
N LEU A 211 -7.44 2.82 18.12
CA LEU A 211 -6.12 3.44 18.05
C LEU A 211 -6.20 4.96 18.25
N MET A 212 -7.23 5.62 17.73
CA MET A 212 -7.35 7.07 17.79
C MET A 212 -7.26 7.64 19.23
N PRO A 213 -7.98 7.10 20.25
CA PRO A 213 -7.91 7.67 21.60
C PRO A 213 -6.49 7.66 22.19
N VAL A 214 -5.73 6.61 21.91
CA VAL A 214 -4.35 6.45 22.42
C VAL A 214 -3.41 7.41 21.70
N LEU A 215 -3.50 7.50 20.37
CA LEU A 215 -2.67 8.40 19.57
C LEU A 215 -2.91 9.87 19.90
N VAL A 216 -4.17 10.25 20.10
CA VAL A 216 -4.55 11.63 20.50
C VAL A 216 -4.03 11.97 21.89
N GLN A 217 -4.11 11.05 22.86
CA GLN A 217 -3.54 11.26 24.20
C GLN A 217 -2.01 11.40 24.15
N ALA A 218 -1.33 10.57 23.34
CA ALA A 218 0.12 10.70 23.15
C ALA A 218 0.48 12.05 22.52
N ALA A 219 -0.26 12.51 21.51
CA ALA A 219 -0.07 13.83 20.91
C ALA A 219 -0.26 14.97 21.93
N ALA A 220 -1.30 14.91 22.77
CA ALA A 220 -1.52 15.88 23.82
C ALA A 220 -0.32 15.98 24.78
N ARG A 221 0.24 14.83 25.20
CA ARG A 221 1.42 14.79 26.09
C ARG A 221 2.69 15.30 25.42
N LEU A 222 2.88 15.00 24.11
CA LEU A 222 4.02 15.52 23.35
C LEU A 222 3.89 17.05 23.18
N GLN A 223 2.69 17.58 22.90
CA GLN A 223 2.46 19.02 22.85
C GLN A 223 2.59 19.71 24.21
N ALA A 224 2.27 19.03 25.31
CA ALA A 224 2.52 19.56 26.65
C ALA A 224 4.03 19.71 26.96
N ARG A 225 4.87 18.84 26.38
CA ARG A 225 6.35 18.91 26.46
C ARG A 225 6.93 19.96 25.53
N ASP A 226 6.39 20.05 24.31
CA ASP A 226 6.79 21.01 23.28
C ASP A 226 5.54 21.74 22.76
N PRO A 227 5.19 22.91 23.33
CA PRO A 227 4.03 23.70 22.88
C PRO A 227 4.15 24.22 21.43
N SER A 228 5.33 24.19 20.82
CA SER A 228 5.55 24.56 19.44
C SER A 228 5.30 23.41 18.46
N LEU A 229 5.09 22.18 18.94
CA LEU A 229 4.85 21.00 18.12
C LEU A 229 3.52 21.13 17.35
N ASP A 230 3.60 21.23 16.03
CA ASP A 230 2.44 21.14 15.16
C ASP A 230 1.96 19.68 15.02
N VAL A 231 0.65 19.48 14.93
CA VAL A 231 0.07 18.14 14.72
C VAL A 231 -0.84 18.16 13.49
N MET A 232 -0.62 17.24 12.56
CA MET A 232 -1.50 17.05 11.40
C MET A 232 -1.97 15.60 11.31
N VAL A 233 -3.24 15.44 10.93
CA VAL A 233 -3.90 14.13 10.88
C VAL A 233 -4.57 13.96 9.52
N PRO A 234 -3.95 13.24 8.57
CA PRO A 234 -4.60 12.92 7.30
C PRO A 234 -5.75 11.94 7.54
N ALA A 235 -6.96 12.28 7.12
CA ALA A 235 -8.10 11.40 7.22
C ALA A 235 -8.06 10.35 6.10
N GLY A 236 -8.09 9.07 6.46
CA GLY A 236 -8.12 7.98 5.48
C GLY A 236 -9.46 7.84 4.75
N LEU A 237 -10.56 8.31 5.35
CA LEU A 237 -11.91 8.33 4.79
C LEU A 237 -12.62 9.61 5.22
N ALA A 238 -13.52 10.13 4.38
CA ALA A 238 -14.32 11.32 4.70
C ALA A 238 -15.13 11.16 5.99
N SER A 239 -15.62 9.95 6.26
CA SER A 239 -16.35 9.63 7.49
C SER A 239 -15.51 9.71 8.77
N PHE A 240 -14.18 9.77 8.65
CA PHE A 240 -13.27 9.88 9.80
C PHE A 240 -12.99 11.33 10.21
N GLU A 241 -13.22 12.31 9.33
CA GLU A 241 -12.87 13.71 9.55
C GLU A 241 -13.49 14.29 10.81
N GLN A 242 -14.82 14.13 10.97
CA GLN A 242 -15.52 14.66 12.13
C GLN A 242 -15.14 13.95 13.45
N PRO A 243 -15.10 12.60 13.52
CA PRO A 243 -14.60 11.88 14.67
C PRO A 243 -13.17 12.31 15.08
N LEU A 244 -12.27 12.53 14.12
CA LEU A 244 -10.90 12.99 14.38
C LEU A 244 -10.90 14.39 14.98
N LYS A 245 -11.61 15.35 14.38
CA LYS A 245 -11.73 16.72 14.90
C LYS A 245 -12.28 16.75 16.33
N GLN A 246 -13.31 15.95 16.59
CA GLN A 246 -13.93 15.87 17.93
C GLN A 246 -12.95 15.27 18.98
N ALA A 247 -12.26 14.20 18.63
CA ALA A 247 -11.31 13.56 19.56
C ALA A 247 -10.11 14.47 19.88
N LEU A 248 -9.56 15.16 18.88
CA LEU A 248 -8.47 16.13 19.06
C LEU A 248 -8.90 17.29 19.95
N ALA A 249 -10.09 17.88 19.68
CA ALA A 249 -10.64 18.97 20.49
C ALA A 249 -10.92 18.53 21.94
N ALA A 250 -11.50 17.35 22.16
CA ALA A 250 -11.78 16.82 23.47
C ALA A 250 -10.50 16.57 24.31
N ALA A 251 -9.38 16.27 23.68
CA ALA A 251 -8.09 16.09 24.32
C ALA A 251 -7.26 17.40 24.40
N GLY A 252 -7.78 18.52 23.92
CA GLY A 252 -7.06 19.79 23.91
C GLY A 252 -5.86 19.86 22.96
N VAL A 253 -5.81 18.96 21.96
CA VAL A 253 -4.71 18.90 20.98
C VAL A 253 -4.94 19.98 19.91
N ARG A 254 -3.96 20.86 19.75
CA ARG A 254 -3.92 21.80 18.63
C ARG A 254 -3.44 21.06 17.39
N ALA A 255 -4.37 20.72 16.51
CA ALA A 255 -4.09 19.91 15.32
C ALA A 255 -4.94 20.34 14.12
N SER A 256 -4.42 20.11 12.92
CA SER A 256 -5.13 20.22 11.65
C SER A 256 -5.49 18.86 11.10
N VAL A 257 -6.76 18.63 10.79
CA VAL A 257 -7.24 17.43 10.09
C VAL A 257 -7.23 17.73 8.59
N VAL A 258 -6.39 16.99 7.84
CA VAL A 258 -6.39 17.05 6.38
C VAL A 258 -7.54 16.20 5.87
N SER A 259 -8.37 16.76 4.99
CA SER A 259 -9.53 16.06 4.44
C SER A 259 -9.12 14.81 3.65
N ALA A 260 -9.99 13.81 3.61
CA ALA A 260 -9.73 12.59 2.83
C ALA A 260 -9.54 12.89 1.32
N ALA A 261 -10.21 13.93 0.83
CA ALA A 261 -10.08 14.35 -0.57
C ALA A 261 -8.70 14.92 -0.91
N GLU A 262 -8.03 15.55 0.07
CA GLU A 262 -6.72 16.19 -0.11
C GLU A 262 -5.56 15.31 0.39
N ALA A 263 -5.84 14.31 1.23
CA ALA A 263 -4.82 13.54 1.94
C ALA A 263 -3.78 12.90 0.99
N ASP A 264 -4.22 12.30 -0.11
CA ASP A 264 -3.30 11.68 -1.07
C ASP A 264 -2.45 12.72 -1.81
N THR A 265 -3.04 13.85 -2.22
CA THR A 265 -2.34 14.94 -2.92
C THR A 265 -1.34 15.64 -2.01
N LEU A 266 -1.68 15.81 -0.73
CA LEU A 266 -0.81 16.47 0.25
C LEU A 266 0.20 15.53 0.91
N LYS A 267 0.05 14.21 0.76
CA LYS A 267 0.92 13.21 1.40
C LYS A 267 2.43 13.45 1.20
N PRO A 268 2.96 13.72 -0.01
CA PRO A 268 4.38 14.01 -0.19
C PRO A 268 4.85 15.25 0.58
N TRP A 269 3.98 16.28 0.67
CA TRP A 269 4.26 17.50 1.41
C TRP A 269 4.25 17.28 2.92
N LEU A 270 3.27 16.49 3.41
CA LEU A 270 3.18 16.10 4.82
C LEU A 270 4.44 15.34 5.25
N PHE A 271 4.89 14.37 4.45
CA PHE A 271 6.08 13.59 4.76
C PHE A 271 7.36 14.43 4.72
N ALA A 272 7.49 15.33 3.74
CA ALA A 272 8.65 16.21 3.62
C ALA A 272 8.76 17.22 4.78
N ALA A 273 7.62 17.63 5.37
CA ALA A 273 7.58 18.56 6.49
C ALA A 273 7.71 17.86 7.86
N ALA A 274 7.46 16.55 7.96
CA ALA A 274 7.33 15.82 9.21
C ALA A 274 8.66 15.55 9.91
N ASP A 275 8.59 15.56 11.24
CA ASP A 275 9.70 15.19 12.13
C ASP A 275 9.47 13.85 12.80
N LEU A 276 8.21 13.46 13.00
CA LEU A 276 7.79 12.22 13.63
C LEU A 276 6.42 11.80 13.12
N ALA A 277 6.17 10.50 13.08
CA ALA A 277 4.85 9.95 12.84
C ALA A 277 4.47 8.91 13.91
N LEU A 278 3.22 8.98 14.38
CA LEU A 278 2.61 7.95 15.21
C LEU A 278 1.44 7.34 14.46
N GLY A 279 1.40 6.02 14.37
CA GLY A 279 0.30 5.43 13.60
C GLY A 279 0.18 3.93 13.71
N LYS A 280 -0.79 3.42 12.97
CA LYS A 280 -1.01 1.99 12.83
C LYS A 280 0.02 1.34 11.91
N SER A 281 0.12 0.00 12.00
CA SER A 281 0.82 -0.79 10.99
C SER A 281 0.11 -0.72 9.63
N GLY A 282 0.88 -0.57 8.57
CA GLY A 282 0.41 -0.54 7.19
C GLY A 282 1.46 -0.03 6.21
N THR A 283 1.10 0.03 4.94
CA THR A 283 1.99 0.48 3.84
C THR A 283 2.58 1.88 4.10
N VAL A 284 1.83 2.75 4.79
CA VAL A 284 2.29 4.09 5.17
C VAL A 284 3.61 4.07 5.95
N ASN A 285 3.91 2.99 6.70
CA ASN A 285 5.17 2.88 7.45
C ASN A 285 6.38 2.78 6.51
N VAL A 286 6.24 2.09 5.38
CA VAL A 286 7.29 2.05 4.34
C VAL A 286 7.42 3.40 3.66
N GLU A 287 6.31 4.05 3.34
CA GLU A 287 6.32 5.40 2.75
C GLU A 287 7.04 6.40 3.67
N LEU A 288 6.71 6.42 4.98
CA LEU A 288 7.37 7.25 5.98
C LEU A 288 8.88 6.97 6.06
N ALA A 289 9.27 5.70 6.08
CA ALA A 289 10.68 5.31 6.10
C ALA A 289 11.44 5.79 4.86
N LEU A 290 10.85 5.63 3.67
CA LEU A 290 11.44 6.10 2.42
C LEU A 290 11.57 7.63 2.36
N HIS A 291 10.67 8.35 3.01
CA HIS A 291 10.75 9.82 3.16
C HIS A 291 11.67 10.26 4.32
N GLY A 292 12.23 9.34 5.09
CA GLY A 292 13.10 9.66 6.22
C GLY A 292 12.36 10.23 7.43
N VAL A 293 11.11 9.84 7.64
CA VAL A 293 10.28 10.26 8.78
C VAL A 293 10.36 9.20 9.88
N PRO A 294 10.97 9.50 11.04
CA PRO A 294 10.95 8.62 12.19
C PRO A 294 9.52 8.30 12.62
N GLN A 295 9.30 7.08 13.14
CA GLN A 295 7.94 6.66 13.46
C GLN A 295 7.88 5.69 14.64
N VAL A 296 6.74 5.67 15.32
CA VAL A 296 6.35 4.64 16.28
C VAL A 296 5.03 4.02 15.81
N VAL A 297 5.00 2.70 15.75
CA VAL A 297 3.87 1.95 15.21
C VAL A 297 3.13 1.22 16.32
N GLY A 298 1.81 1.32 16.31
CA GLY A 298 0.97 0.61 17.26
C GLY A 298 -0.16 -0.15 16.60
N TYR A 299 -0.62 -1.20 17.28
CA TYR A 299 -1.80 -1.93 16.85
C TYR A 299 -2.57 -2.51 18.02
N ARG A 300 -3.88 -2.31 17.99
CA ARG A 300 -4.80 -2.84 18.97
C ARG A 300 -6.07 -3.32 18.30
N VAL A 301 -6.49 -4.51 18.67
CA VAL A 301 -7.80 -5.09 18.31
C VAL A 301 -8.62 -5.36 19.56
N SER A 302 -9.88 -5.78 19.40
CA SER A 302 -10.70 -6.16 20.54
C SER A 302 -10.03 -7.27 21.36
N ARG A 303 -10.27 -7.30 22.68
CA ARG A 303 -9.72 -8.36 23.55
C ARG A 303 -10.12 -9.76 23.10
N VAL A 304 -11.34 -9.92 22.59
CA VAL A 304 -11.82 -11.19 22.04
C VAL A 304 -11.02 -11.58 20.81
N THR A 305 -10.85 -10.66 19.85
CA THR A 305 -10.05 -10.90 18.64
C THR A 305 -8.60 -11.25 19.00
N ALA A 306 -8.00 -10.53 19.92
CA ALA A 306 -6.64 -10.79 20.38
C ALA A 306 -6.51 -12.16 21.07
N TRP A 307 -7.50 -12.54 21.87
CA TRP A 307 -7.55 -13.85 22.54
C TRP A 307 -7.67 -14.99 21.52
N VAL A 308 -8.59 -14.88 20.54
CA VAL A 308 -8.77 -15.85 19.45
C VAL A 308 -7.49 -15.99 18.63
N ALA A 309 -6.88 -14.87 18.22
CA ALA A 309 -5.64 -14.89 17.46
C ALA A 309 -4.51 -15.61 18.21
N ARG A 310 -4.35 -15.34 19.53
CA ARG A 310 -3.29 -15.92 20.35
C ARG A 310 -3.52 -17.38 20.68
N HIS A 311 -4.75 -17.79 21.07
CA HIS A 311 -5.01 -19.11 21.64
C HIS A 311 -5.58 -20.11 20.63
N LEU A 312 -6.41 -19.64 19.68
CA LEU A 312 -7.04 -20.53 18.71
C LEU A 312 -6.22 -20.64 17.42
N LEU A 313 -5.74 -19.51 16.91
CA LEU A 313 -4.96 -19.47 15.66
C LEU A 313 -3.46 -19.60 15.89
N ARG A 314 -2.99 -19.57 17.15
CA ARG A 314 -1.57 -19.58 17.54
C ARG A 314 -0.73 -18.59 16.72
N PHE A 315 -1.36 -17.45 16.38
CA PHE A 315 -0.75 -16.45 15.52
C PHE A 315 0.35 -15.72 16.29
N GLN A 316 1.59 -16.04 15.99
CA GLN A 316 2.76 -15.35 16.50
C GLN A 316 3.38 -14.57 15.36
N VAL A 317 3.41 -13.26 15.53
CA VAL A 317 4.01 -12.34 14.56
C VAL A 317 5.29 -11.81 15.15
N LYS A 318 6.41 -12.01 14.48
CA LYS A 318 7.69 -11.45 14.90
C LYS A 318 7.67 -9.94 14.85
N HIS A 319 7.11 -9.38 13.78
CA HIS A 319 6.98 -7.96 13.52
C HIS A 319 5.61 -7.63 12.94
N ILE A 320 5.06 -6.45 13.29
CA ILE A 320 3.82 -5.94 12.70
C ILE A 320 4.07 -4.82 11.70
N SER A 321 5.13 -4.04 11.89
CA SER A 321 5.52 -3.00 10.94
C SER A 321 6.13 -3.64 9.71
N PRO A 322 5.68 -3.27 8.49
CA PRO A 322 6.34 -3.72 7.26
C PRO A 322 7.83 -3.38 7.20
N VAL A 323 8.25 -2.27 7.81
CA VAL A 323 9.68 -1.88 7.90
C VAL A 323 10.48 -2.94 8.65
N ASN A 324 10.03 -3.34 9.84
CA ASN A 324 10.71 -4.35 10.66
C ASN A 324 10.64 -5.72 10.02
N LEU A 325 9.50 -6.05 9.39
CA LEU A 325 9.31 -7.31 8.67
C LEU A 325 10.31 -7.45 7.51
N LEU A 326 10.47 -6.37 6.72
CA LEU A 326 11.37 -6.37 5.57
C LEU A 326 12.84 -6.42 5.97
N LEU A 327 13.22 -5.78 7.07
CA LEU A 327 14.59 -5.79 7.58
C LEU A 327 14.89 -7.02 8.45
N ASP A 328 13.87 -7.74 8.91
CA ASP A 328 13.93 -8.80 9.91
C ASP A 328 14.56 -8.35 11.23
N GLU A 329 14.46 -7.05 11.55
CA GLU A 329 14.96 -6.43 12.77
C GLU A 329 13.95 -5.46 13.39
N ARG A 330 14.08 -5.18 14.69
CA ARG A 330 13.23 -4.21 15.39
C ARG A 330 13.82 -2.80 15.28
N LEU A 331 13.74 -2.21 14.11
CA LEU A 331 14.18 -0.84 13.84
C LEU A 331 13.16 0.20 14.32
N VAL A 332 11.90 -0.01 13.98
CA VAL A 332 10.77 0.84 14.38
C VAL A 332 10.17 0.28 15.67
N PRO A 333 9.97 1.09 16.71
CA PRO A 333 9.24 0.65 17.90
C PRO A 333 7.82 0.20 17.56
N GLU A 334 7.45 -0.99 18.03
CA GLU A 334 6.15 -1.61 17.81
C GLU A 334 5.46 -1.85 19.15
N LEU A 335 4.26 -1.29 19.31
CA LEU A 335 3.46 -1.39 20.50
C LEU A 335 2.17 -2.17 20.23
N LEU A 336 1.96 -3.28 20.92
CA LEU A 336 0.85 -4.19 20.68
C LEU A 336 -0.08 -4.28 21.88
N GLN A 337 -1.39 -4.25 21.63
CA GLN A 337 -2.43 -4.51 22.63
C GLN A 337 -2.28 -3.64 23.88
N ASP A 338 -1.94 -4.22 25.03
CA ASP A 338 -1.84 -3.51 26.30
C ASP A 338 -0.60 -2.59 26.38
N ALA A 339 0.47 -2.90 25.63
CA ALA A 339 1.62 -2.02 25.47
C ALA A 339 1.34 -0.80 24.57
N PHE A 340 0.25 -0.82 23.81
CA PHE A 340 -0.16 0.33 22.99
C PHE A 340 -0.97 1.29 23.85
N ASP A 341 -0.29 2.13 24.59
CA ASP A 341 -0.85 3.23 25.39
C ASP A 341 -0.06 4.52 25.17
N ALA A 342 -0.55 5.62 25.74
CA ALA A 342 0.01 6.94 25.53
C ALA A 342 1.39 7.12 26.21
N ASP A 343 1.63 6.44 27.34
CA ASP A 343 2.90 6.54 28.06
C ASP A 343 4.03 5.90 27.26
N HIS A 344 3.85 4.67 26.83
CA HIS A 344 4.83 3.98 25.98
C HIS A 344 5.01 4.68 24.63
N LEU A 345 3.93 5.20 24.01
CA LEU A 345 4.08 5.97 22.77
C LEU A 345 4.99 7.19 22.98
N VAL A 346 4.80 7.93 24.06
CA VAL A 346 5.65 9.11 24.38
C VAL A 346 7.08 8.69 24.74
N GLU A 347 7.24 7.59 25.48
CA GLU A 347 8.57 7.05 25.82
C GLU A 347 9.42 6.78 24.58
N PHE A 348 8.85 6.14 23.55
CA PHE A 348 9.57 5.87 22.29
C PHE A 348 9.61 7.06 21.34
N ALA A 349 8.61 7.93 21.36
CA ALA A 349 8.50 9.07 20.44
C ALA A 349 9.43 10.23 20.84
N ALA A 350 9.54 10.53 22.15
CA ALA A 350 10.30 11.67 22.61
C ALA A 350 11.80 11.61 22.23
N PRO A 351 12.51 10.47 22.35
CA PRO A 351 13.89 10.39 21.89
C PRO A 351 14.03 10.64 20.38
N LEU A 352 13.06 10.24 19.55
CA LEU A 352 13.11 10.49 18.11
C LEU A 352 12.95 11.98 17.73
N LEU A 353 12.38 12.78 18.64
CA LEU A 353 12.29 14.24 18.51
C LEU A 353 13.49 14.96 19.13
N ASP A 354 14.01 14.48 20.24
CA ASP A 354 14.91 15.23 21.13
C ASP A 354 16.36 14.74 21.09
N ASP A 355 16.60 13.47 20.70
CA ASP A 355 17.93 12.87 20.62
C ASP A 355 18.37 12.65 19.16
N PRO A 356 19.35 13.43 18.65
CA PRO A 356 19.88 13.26 17.30
C PRO A 356 20.44 11.86 17.04
N GLN A 357 21.00 11.17 18.06
CA GLN A 357 21.56 9.82 17.87
C GLN A 357 20.46 8.78 17.68
N ALA A 358 19.39 8.84 18.47
CA ALA A 358 18.23 7.96 18.30
C ALA A 358 17.58 8.16 16.93
N ARG A 359 17.45 9.41 16.49
CA ARG A 359 16.93 9.75 15.17
C ARG A 359 17.83 9.19 14.06
N GLU A 360 19.13 9.45 14.10
CA GLU A 360 20.09 9.01 13.08
C GLU A 360 20.16 7.49 12.99
N ALA A 361 20.09 6.77 14.11
CA ALA A 361 20.05 5.31 14.11
C ALA A 361 18.86 4.78 13.30
N MET A 362 17.67 5.39 13.47
CA MET A 362 16.48 4.99 12.70
C MET A 362 16.62 5.34 11.21
N LEU A 363 17.13 6.52 10.89
CA LEU A 363 17.33 6.96 9.50
C LEU A 363 18.36 6.10 8.77
N SER A 364 19.44 5.69 9.44
CA SER A 364 20.41 4.72 8.90
C SER A 364 19.76 3.36 8.58
N GLY A 365 18.85 2.91 9.44
CA GLY A 365 18.05 1.72 9.17
C GLY A 365 17.13 1.89 7.96
N TYR A 366 16.56 3.06 7.78
CA TYR A 366 15.73 3.36 6.59
C TYR A 366 16.55 3.35 5.29
N GLN A 367 17.82 3.74 5.34
CA GLN A 367 18.69 3.64 4.18
C GLN A 367 18.91 2.17 3.78
N ARG A 368 19.13 1.26 4.75
CA ARG A 368 19.20 -0.19 4.49
C ARG A 368 17.89 -0.74 3.91
N LEU A 369 16.74 -0.26 4.42
CA LEU A 369 15.45 -0.62 3.84
C LEU A 369 15.34 -0.19 2.37
N LYS A 370 15.72 1.05 2.06
CA LYS A 370 15.71 1.57 0.69
C LYS A 370 16.55 0.73 -0.26
N GLU A 371 17.77 0.38 0.14
CA GLU A 371 18.66 -0.49 -0.62
C GLU A 371 18.04 -1.87 -0.88
N ARG A 372 17.34 -2.43 0.11
CA ARG A 372 16.64 -3.71 -0.02
C ARG A 372 15.42 -3.66 -0.94
N LEU A 373 14.74 -2.52 -1.04
CA LEU A 373 13.60 -2.33 -1.93
C LEU A 373 13.99 -2.15 -3.40
N GLY A 374 15.27 -1.87 -3.69
CA GLY A 374 15.82 -1.71 -5.04
C GLY A 374 16.01 -0.26 -5.47
N GLU A 375 16.01 -0.06 -6.77
CA GLU A 375 16.26 1.26 -7.38
C GLU A 375 14.95 1.86 -7.93
N PRO A 376 14.83 3.20 -8.00
CA PRO A 376 13.73 3.89 -8.70
C PRO A 376 13.58 3.43 -10.16
N GLY A 377 12.46 3.76 -10.81
CA GLY A 377 12.12 3.31 -12.16
C GLY A 377 11.42 1.95 -12.17
N VAL A 378 10.81 1.58 -11.05
CA VAL A 378 10.13 0.28 -10.85
C VAL A 378 8.98 0.11 -11.82
N THR A 379 8.12 1.12 -11.94
CA THR A 379 6.95 1.06 -12.81
C THR A 379 7.33 0.98 -14.29
N ASP A 380 8.41 1.64 -14.72
CA ASP A 380 8.93 1.54 -16.08
C ASP A 380 9.54 0.14 -16.34
N ARG A 381 10.29 -0.45 -15.39
CA ARG A 381 10.78 -1.83 -15.52
C ARG A 381 9.63 -2.83 -15.60
N ALA A 382 8.59 -2.67 -14.79
CA ALA A 382 7.40 -3.51 -14.85
C ALA A 382 6.68 -3.36 -16.19
N ALA A 383 6.49 -2.13 -16.67
CA ALA A 383 5.88 -1.86 -17.97
C ALA A 383 6.68 -2.47 -19.14
N CYS A 384 8.01 -2.34 -19.13
CA CYS A 384 8.88 -2.98 -20.11
C CYS A 384 8.71 -4.49 -20.12
N ALA A 385 8.78 -5.14 -18.93
CA ALA A 385 8.65 -6.59 -18.81
C ALA A 385 7.28 -7.11 -19.31
N ILE A 386 6.21 -6.34 -19.10
CA ILE A 386 4.87 -6.66 -19.63
C ILE A 386 4.83 -6.52 -21.14
N LEU A 387 5.31 -5.41 -21.69
CA LEU A 387 5.29 -5.16 -23.14
C LEU A 387 6.21 -6.12 -23.91
N ASP A 388 7.35 -6.51 -23.34
CA ASP A 388 8.26 -7.50 -23.92
C ASP A 388 7.60 -8.88 -24.07
N GLN A 389 6.72 -9.24 -23.16
CA GLN A 389 5.96 -10.49 -23.22
C GLN A 389 4.90 -10.50 -24.33
N LEU A 390 4.44 -9.32 -24.77
CA LEU A 390 3.43 -9.15 -25.82
C LEU A 390 4.04 -9.00 -27.23
N SER A 391 5.30 -8.62 -27.30
CA SER A 391 6.01 -8.52 -28.56
C SER A 391 6.30 -9.93 -29.07
N PRO A 392 6.00 -10.27 -30.31
CA PRO A 392 6.43 -11.55 -30.90
C PRO A 392 7.96 -11.63 -30.78
N THR A 393 8.46 -12.65 -30.09
CA THR A 393 9.89 -12.95 -30.06
C THR A 393 10.40 -12.90 -31.52
N PRO A 394 11.43 -12.09 -31.84
CA PRO A 394 12.02 -12.19 -33.18
C PRO A 394 12.44 -13.63 -33.37
N THR A 395 11.78 -14.33 -34.29
CA THR A 395 12.21 -15.65 -34.71
C THR A 395 13.65 -15.48 -35.18
N ALA A 396 14.59 -16.05 -34.43
CA ALA A 396 15.99 -16.10 -34.84
C ALA A 396 16.02 -16.76 -36.20
N LEU A 397 16.35 -15.97 -37.24
CA LEU A 397 16.67 -16.45 -38.58
C LEU A 397 18.03 -17.13 -38.57
#